data_0149e3604aac9f8a4b422893ea9e8382
#
_entry.id   0149e3604aac9f8a4b422893ea9e8382
#
_cell.length_a   1.000
_cell.length_b   1.000
_cell.length_c   1.000
_cell.angle_alpha   90.00
_cell.angle_beta   90.00
_cell.angle_gamma   90.00
#
_symmetry.space_group_name_H-M   'P 1'
#
loop_
_entity.id
_entity.type
_entity.pdbx_description
1 polymer ?
#
loop_
_entity_poly.entity_id
_entity_poly.type
_entity_poly.pdbx_seq_one_letter_code
_entity_poly.pdbx_strand_id
1 'polypeptide(L)'
;MLLNIRFILKMLGAMFILETFFMLLAAAVAFFYREGDEWVLLLSAGILALAGVLCYGIGFRANEYNVGKREGMLIVTLTWTLFSFFGMLPFYLGGYIDNVTDAFFETMSGFTTTGSTILNDVEALPKGILFWRSLTHWQGGMGMIVFTVALMPIFGGGATLLYDAEASSITHERFRPRVTQIAKRLWGVYVFLTLLVAFLLYLGPMDLFDAVNHAMSTIATGGFSTKNASVGYWDSPYIEYVIATFMCVGATNMTLIYFCFQGQFKKLFRDEETRWFYAIVLVAVLTTAAYLYMKGIEMDVEKAFRMAYFQVSSIISSSGFCTANYISWGPFFWCLALLLMFVCGCAGSTSGGLKVGRIMILAKNLFNVFKKQTHPCAVIPVRVNGHVVSNEVVHKVLAFTFVYLSLLLFSCLVLTLDGAGFEEAIGAVFASLGNVGVGLGSIGAVGNFSELSDFSKWYLSFLMMTGRLEIFTVLTILLPSFWKQ
;
A
#
# COMPACT_ATOMS: atom_id res chain seq x y z
N MET A 1 -30.90 -9.12 7.59
CA MET A 1 -30.35 -8.83 8.92
C MET A 1 -30.04 -7.34 8.99
N LEU A 2 -30.58 -6.60 9.96
CA LEU A 2 -30.31 -5.17 10.13
C LEU A 2 -28.84 -4.98 10.49
N LEU A 3 -28.19 -3.97 9.89
CA LEU A 3 -26.80 -3.61 10.20
C LEU A 3 -26.65 -3.30 11.70
N ASN A 4 -25.65 -3.86 12.33
CA ASN A 4 -25.33 -3.60 13.73
C ASN A 4 -24.52 -2.31 13.88
N ILE A 5 -25.20 -1.16 13.74
CA ILE A 5 -24.58 0.18 13.81
C ILE A 5 -23.84 0.40 15.15
N ARG A 6 -24.37 -0.13 16.26
CA ARG A 6 -23.69 0.00 17.57
C ARG A 6 -22.37 -0.72 17.61
N PHE A 7 -22.27 -1.89 16.97
CA PHE A 7 -20.99 -2.61 16.86
C PHE A 7 -19.99 -1.86 15.96
N ILE A 8 -20.48 -1.28 14.84
CA ILE A 8 -19.63 -0.46 13.96
C ILE A 8 -19.06 0.72 14.74
N LEU A 9 -19.88 1.47 15.48
CA LEU A 9 -19.43 2.59 16.31
C LEU A 9 -18.44 2.17 17.41
N LYS A 10 -18.67 1.01 18.07
CA LYS A 10 -17.74 0.47 19.06
C LYS A 10 -16.35 0.21 18.45
N MET A 11 -16.31 -0.41 17.27
CA MET A 11 -15.04 -0.71 16.58
C MET A 11 -14.35 0.55 16.11
N LEU A 12 -15.08 1.48 15.49
CA LEU A 12 -14.52 2.79 15.09
C LEU A 12 -13.98 3.57 16.29
N GLY A 13 -14.71 3.60 17.42
CA GLY A 13 -14.25 4.24 18.63
C GLY A 13 -12.94 3.64 19.17
N ALA A 14 -12.81 2.31 19.16
CA ALA A 14 -11.57 1.64 19.54
C ALA A 14 -10.40 1.99 18.59
N MET A 15 -10.68 2.08 17.29
CA MET A 15 -9.68 2.47 16.29
C MET A 15 -9.24 3.93 16.46
N PHE A 16 -10.14 4.86 16.76
CA PHE A 16 -9.80 6.27 17.03
C PHE A 16 -8.95 6.42 18.28
N ILE A 17 -9.21 5.64 19.33
CA ILE A 17 -8.37 5.64 20.54
C ILE A 17 -6.95 5.14 20.19
N LEU A 18 -6.83 4.13 19.33
CA LEU A 18 -5.54 3.64 18.87
C LEU A 18 -4.80 4.71 18.05
N GLU A 19 -5.49 5.39 17.12
CA GLU A 19 -4.90 6.47 16.32
C GLU A 19 -4.49 7.65 17.19
N THR A 20 -5.29 7.99 18.22
CA THR A 20 -4.93 8.99 19.22
C THR A 20 -3.59 8.68 19.88
N PHE A 21 -3.34 7.41 20.23
CA PHE A 21 -2.07 6.99 20.79
C PHE A 21 -0.88 7.29 19.85
N PHE A 22 -1.04 7.00 18.55
CA PHE A 22 0.01 7.29 17.58
C PHE A 22 0.20 8.80 17.35
N MET A 23 -0.88 9.59 17.37
CA MET A 23 -0.78 11.05 17.27
C MET A 23 -0.08 11.65 18.49
N LEU A 24 -0.29 11.08 19.67
CA LEU A 24 0.45 11.47 20.88
C LEU A 24 1.94 11.11 20.82
N LEU A 25 2.31 10.01 20.11
CA LEU A 25 3.73 9.72 19.85
C LEU A 25 4.35 10.79 18.94
N ALA A 26 3.63 11.26 17.92
CA ALA A 26 4.10 12.36 17.10
C ALA A 26 4.23 13.66 17.91
N ALA A 27 3.29 13.96 18.79
CA ALA A 27 3.38 15.08 19.71
C ALA A 27 4.58 14.99 20.66
N ALA A 28 4.95 13.78 21.13
CA ALA A 28 6.15 13.58 21.95
C ALA A 28 7.43 13.87 21.16
N VAL A 29 7.48 13.50 19.87
CA VAL A 29 8.60 13.85 18.98
C VAL A 29 8.66 15.37 18.77
N ALA A 30 7.52 16.03 18.48
CA ALA A 30 7.42 17.49 18.37
C ALA A 30 7.96 18.19 19.64
N PHE A 31 7.55 17.71 20.81
CA PHE A 31 8.03 18.25 22.08
C PHE A 31 9.55 18.11 22.26
N PHE A 32 10.14 17.01 21.78
CA PHE A 32 11.58 16.79 21.83
C PHE A 32 12.35 17.79 20.95
N TYR A 33 11.85 18.08 19.73
CA TYR A 33 12.49 19.00 18.80
C TYR A 33 12.15 20.48 19.05
N ARG A 34 11.02 20.78 19.74
CA ARG A 34 10.59 22.15 20.13
C ARG A 34 10.45 23.12 18.95
N GLU A 35 9.86 22.67 17.85
CA GLU A 35 9.64 23.48 16.66
C GLU A 35 8.27 24.20 16.68
N GLY A 36 7.46 24.03 17.74
CA GLY A 36 6.20 24.75 17.97
C GLY A 36 4.95 24.03 17.46
N ASP A 37 5.09 22.82 16.93
CA ASP A 37 4.01 21.99 16.36
C ASP A 37 3.33 21.07 17.37
N GLU A 38 3.85 20.99 18.62
CA GLU A 38 3.34 20.13 19.67
C GLU A 38 1.88 20.43 20.04
N TRP A 39 1.51 21.70 20.10
CA TRP A 39 0.15 22.12 20.47
C TRP A 39 -0.90 21.69 19.46
N VAL A 40 -0.56 21.75 18.17
CA VAL A 40 -1.47 21.35 17.10
C VAL A 40 -1.71 19.84 17.13
N LEU A 41 -0.64 19.06 17.34
CA LEU A 41 -0.73 17.61 17.47
C LEU A 41 -1.53 17.20 18.71
N LEU A 42 -1.33 17.87 19.87
CA LEU A 42 -2.10 17.62 21.09
C LEU A 42 -3.58 17.99 20.92
N LEU A 43 -3.89 19.13 20.29
CA LEU A 43 -5.26 19.54 20.01
C LEU A 43 -5.98 18.52 19.12
N SER A 44 -5.31 18.11 18.03
CA SER A 44 -5.84 17.12 17.09
C SER A 44 -6.05 15.77 17.77
N ALA A 45 -5.11 15.32 18.60
CA ALA A 45 -5.24 14.10 19.39
C ALA A 45 -6.40 14.19 20.39
N GLY A 46 -6.63 15.37 21.00
CA GLY A 46 -7.76 15.62 21.89
C GLY A 46 -9.13 15.52 21.20
N ILE A 47 -9.25 16.11 19.99
CA ILE A 47 -10.46 16.02 19.17
C ILE A 47 -10.73 14.55 18.79
N LEU A 48 -9.70 13.84 18.36
CA LEU A 48 -9.82 12.43 17.97
C LEU A 48 -10.14 11.53 19.16
N ALA A 49 -9.52 11.76 20.33
CA ALA A 49 -9.83 11.04 21.56
C ALA A 49 -11.28 11.23 21.98
N LEU A 50 -11.80 12.46 21.93
CA LEU A 50 -13.19 12.77 22.22
C LEU A 50 -14.13 12.01 21.29
N ALA A 51 -13.88 12.07 19.98
CA ALA A 51 -14.65 11.30 18.99
C ALA A 51 -14.59 9.79 19.28
N GLY A 52 -13.42 9.28 19.65
CA GLY A 52 -13.21 7.87 20.00
C GLY A 52 -14.01 7.43 21.21
N VAL A 53 -13.95 8.20 22.29
CA VAL A 53 -14.69 7.94 23.54
C VAL A 53 -16.21 8.01 23.30
N LEU A 54 -16.69 9.00 22.54
CA LEU A 54 -18.12 9.12 22.20
C LEU A 54 -18.60 7.93 21.38
N CYS A 55 -17.90 7.57 20.30
CA CYS A 55 -18.26 6.42 19.47
C CYS A 55 -18.23 5.11 20.25
N TYR A 56 -17.19 4.89 21.07
CA TYR A 56 -17.07 3.70 21.92
C TYR A 56 -18.18 3.64 22.97
N GLY A 57 -18.51 4.76 23.61
CA GLY A 57 -19.56 4.85 24.62
C GLY A 57 -20.94 4.53 24.05
N ILE A 58 -21.30 5.08 22.87
CA ILE A 58 -22.55 4.77 22.18
C ILE A 58 -22.62 3.27 21.81
N GLY A 59 -21.47 2.71 21.39
CA GLY A 59 -21.33 1.32 20.97
C GLY A 59 -21.11 0.32 22.11
N PHE A 60 -20.92 0.75 23.36
CA PHE A 60 -20.48 -0.11 24.48
C PHE A 60 -21.36 -1.35 24.70
N ARG A 61 -22.68 -1.21 24.58
CA ARG A 61 -23.66 -2.30 24.75
C ARG A 61 -23.98 -3.06 23.45
N ALA A 62 -23.07 -3.01 22.46
CA ALA A 62 -23.29 -3.72 21.19
C ALA A 62 -23.22 -5.25 21.37
N ASN A 63 -24.12 -5.96 20.70
CA ASN A 63 -24.09 -7.42 20.64
C ASN A 63 -23.01 -7.87 19.63
N GLU A 64 -22.00 -8.64 20.08
CA GLU A 64 -20.85 -9.08 19.28
C GLU A 64 -21.10 -10.39 18.51
N TYR A 65 -22.20 -11.08 18.79
CA TYR A 65 -22.45 -12.43 18.24
C TYR A 65 -22.95 -12.47 16.79
N ASN A 66 -23.47 -11.34 16.27
CA ASN A 66 -24.09 -11.25 14.95
C ASN A 66 -23.35 -10.30 14.00
N VAL A 67 -22.04 -10.45 13.87
CA VAL A 67 -21.24 -9.64 12.95
C VAL A 67 -21.10 -10.37 11.63
N GLY A 68 -21.59 -9.77 10.55
CA GLY A 68 -21.53 -10.32 9.19
C GLY A 68 -20.46 -9.67 8.32
N LYS A 69 -20.40 -10.12 7.06
CA LYS A 69 -19.48 -9.58 6.05
C LYS A 69 -19.74 -8.09 5.76
N ARG A 70 -21.01 -7.66 5.83
CA ARG A 70 -21.40 -6.27 5.56
C ARG A 70 -20.83 -5.29 6.58
N GLU A 71 -20.94 -5.64 7.87
CA GLU A 71 -20.37 -4.84 8.95
C GLU A 71 -18.84 -4.75 8.82
N GLY A 72 -18.18 -5.85 8.47
CA GLY A 72 -16.73 -5.87 8.24
C GLY A 72 -16.28 -4.92 7.12
N MET A 73 -16.97 -4.95 5.97
CA MET A 73 -16.68 -4.05 4.84
C MET A 73 -16.88 -2.58 5.23
N LEU A 74 -17.99 -2.26 5.92
CA LEU A 74 -18.28 -0.90 6.38
C LEU A 74 -17.25 -0.39 7.40
N ILE A 75 -16.93 -1.21 8.41
CA ILE A 75 -15.94 -0.83 9.44
C ILE A 75 -14.63 -0.46 8.77
N VAL A 76 -14.15 -1.29 7.86
CA VAL A 76 -12.87 -1.05 7.21
C VAL A 76 -12.91 0.21 6.36
N THR A 77 -13.87 0.36 5.46
CA THR A 77 -13.96 1.54 4.59
C THR A 77 -14.12 2.83 5.40
N LEU A 78 -14.99 2.82 6.43
CA LEU A 78 -15.15 3.96 7.32
C LEU A 78 -13.89 4.25 8.14
N THR A 79 -13.16 3.23 8.59
CA THR A 79 -11.91 3.43 9.33
C THR A 79 -10.89 4.19 8.48
N TRP A 80 -10.63 3.77 7.24
CA TRP A 80 -9.67 4.46 6.36
C TRP A 80 -10.11 5.90 6.03
N THR A 81 -11.39 6.09 5.71
CA THR A 81 -11.92 7.43 5.42
C THR A 81 -11.82 8.36 6.63
N LEU A 82 -12.23 7.87 7.81
CA LEU A 82 -12.25 8.69 9.03
C LEU A 82 -10.86 8.90 9.61
N PHE A 83 -9.95 7.92 9.51
CA PHE A 83 -8.53 8.10 9.84
C PHE A 83 -7.92 9.21 9.01
N SER A 84 -8.18 9.23 7.70
CA SER A 84 -7.68 10.30 6.85
C SER A 84 -8.32 11.64 7.20
N PHE A 85 -9.60 11.66 7.56
CA PHE A 85 -10.29 12.88 7.97
C PHE A 85 -9.77 13.45 9.29
N PHE A 86 -9.56 12.63 10.30
CA PHE A 86 -8.99 13.09 11.57
C PHE A 86 -7.48 13.30 11.49
N GLY A 87 -6.80 12.46 10.73
CA GLY A 87 -5.35 12.55 10.52
C GLY A 87 -4.90 13.80 9.76
N MET A 88 -5.81 14.46 9.00
CA MET A 88 -5.50 15.73 8.35
C MET A 88 -5.47 16.92 9.32
N LEU A 89 -6.08 16.79 10.53
CA LEU A 89 -6.21 17.90 11.47
C LEU A 89 -4.88 18.56 11.82
N PRO A 90 -3.77 17.83 12.09
CA PRO A 90 -2.48 18.46 12.35
C PRO A 90 -1.98 19.35 11.20
N PHE A 91 -2.20 18.94 9.95
CA PHE A 91 -1.79 19.72 8.78
C PHE A 91 -2.64 20.98 8.60
N TYR A 92 -3.97 20.83 8.73
CA TYR A 92 -4.93 21.91 8.52
C TYR A 92 -4.95 22.91 9.66
N LEU A 93 -5.06 22.45 10.93
CA LEU A 93 -5.09 23.34 12.10
C LEU A 93 -3.74 24.03 12.37
N GLY A 94 -2.64 23.42 11.93
CA GLY A 94 -1.31 24.02 12.01
C GLY A 94 -1.01 25.05 10.93
N GLY A 95 -1.91 25.22 9.93
CA GLY A 95 -1.68 26.11 8.80
C GLY A 95 -0.56 25.65 7.87
N TYR A 96 -0.20 24.37 7.91
CA TYR A 96 0.81 23.79 6.99
C TYR A 96 0.21 23.47 5.63
N ILE A 97 -1.10 23.24 5.58
CA ILE A 97 -1.89 23.05 4.37
C ILE A 97 -3.20 23.83 4.54
N ASP A 98 -3.40 24.86 3.73
CA ASP A 98 -4.53 25.78 3.87
C ASP A 98 -5.87 25.20 3.38
N ASN A 99 -5.83 24.27 2.42
CA ASN A 99 -7.03 23.69 1.81
C ASN A 99 -7.36 22.33 2.44
N VAL A 100 -8.63 22.15 2.85
CA VAL A 100 -9.16 20.89 3.39
C VAL A 100 -9.01 19.74 2.38
N THR A 101 -9.21 19.98 1.08
CA THR A 101 -9.02 19.01 0.01
C THR A 101 -7.59 18.48 -0.01
N ASP A 102 -6.63 19.39 0.06
CA ASP A 102 -5.21 19.08 0.03
C ASP A 102 -4.78 18.33 1.29
N ALA A 103 -5.21 18.79 2.47
CA ALA A 103 -4.92 18.13 3.73
C ALA A 103 -5.51 16.71 3.80
N PHE A 104 -6.72 16.51 3.28
CA PHE A 104 -7.35 15.20 3.19
C PHE A 104 -6.61 14.29 2.19
N PHE A 105 -6.23 14.81 1.01
CA PHE A 105 -5.47 14.08 0.01
C PHE A 105 -4.13 13.58 0.56
N GLU A 106 -3.36 14.46 1.22
CA GLU A 106 -2.06 14.11 1.82
C GLU A 106 -2.21 12.98 2.85
N THR A 107 -3.21 13.07 3.73
CA THR A 107 -3.45 12.05 4.76
C THR A 107 -4.05 10.77 4.21
N MET A 108 -4.93 10.84 3.22
CA MET A 108 -5.44 9.66 2.53
C MET A 108 -4.30 8.93 1.84
N SER A 109 -3.41 9.66 1.14
CA SER A 109 -2.19 9.13 0.56
C SER A 109 -1.28 8.50 1.63
N GLY A 110 -1.19 9.11 2.81
CA GLY A 110 -0.48 8.58 3.97
C GLY A 110 -1.03 7.23 4.42
N PHE A 111 -2.29 7.17 4.84
CA PHE A 111 -2.90 5.95 5.37
C PHE A 111 -3.06 4.84 4.34
N THR A 112 -3.28 5.17 3.07
CA THR A 112 -3.31 4.17 2.00
C THR A 112 -1.92 3.74 1.53
N THR A 113 -0.85 4.29 2.13
CA THR A 113 0.55 4.07 1.76
C THR A 113 0.81 4.30 0.26
N THR A 114 0.13 5.29 -0.31
CA THR A 114 0.28 5.65 -1.72
C THR A 114 1.55 6.47 -1.95
N GLY A 115 1.80 7.49 -1.11
CA GLY A 115 3.00 8.33 -1.22
C GLY A 115 2.86 9.53 -2.18
N SER A 116 1.71 9.74 -2.80
CA SER A 116 1.41 10.96 -3.56
C SER A 116 1.35 12.15 -2.61
N THR A 117 2.00 13.25 -2.96
CA THR A 117 2.04 14.45 -2.12
C THR A 117 1.55 15.69 -2.88
N ILE A 118 0.95 16.61 -2.14
CA ILE A 118 0.59 17.96 -2.63
C ILE A 118 1.60 19.01 -2.14
N LEU A 119 2.53 18.64 -1.28
CA LEU A 119 3.50 19.54 -0.69
C LEU A 119 4.56 19.93 -1.71
N ASN A 120 4.76 21.22 -1.91
CA ASN A 120 5.83 21.76 -2.76
C ASN A 120 7.18 21.78 -2.04
N ASP A 121 7.15 22.01 -0.73
CA ASP A 121 8.34 22.01 0.11
C ASP A 121 8.08 21.20 1.40
N VAL A 122 8.59 19.98 1.41
CA VAL A 122 8.48 19.06 2.56
C VAL A 122 9.44 19.48 3.67
N GLU A 123 10.58 20.08 3.32
CA GLU A 123 11.64 20.44 4.27
C GLU A 123 11.28 21.68 5.12
N ALA A 124 10.27 22.46 4.69
CA ALA A 124 9.72 23.56 5.47
C ALA A 124 8.83 23.11 6.64
N LEU A 125 8.39 21.85 6.65
CA LEU A 125 7.53 21.31 7.71
C LEU A 125 8.32 21.01 8.98
N PRO A 126 7.75 21.27 10.18
CA PRO A 126 8.37 20.91 11.44
C PRO A 126 8.45 19.37 11.61
N LYS A 127 9.44 18.93 12.38
CA LYS A 127 9.77 17.52 12.55
C LYS A 127 8.65 16.67 13.15
N GLY A 128 7.83 17.22 14.04
CA GLY A 128 6.67 16.50 14.56
C GLY A 128 5.64 16.18 13.48
N ILE A 129 5.39 17.13 12.59
CA ILE A 129 4.48 16.94 11.43
C ILE A 129 5.09 15.98 10.41
N LEU A 130 6.40 16.05 10.11
CA LEU A 130 7.09 15.08 9.24
C LEU A 130 7.04 13.67 9.82
N PHE A 131 7.22 13.54 11.14
CA PHE A 131 7.11 12.26 11.82
C PHE A 131 5.68 11.72 11.75
N TRP A 132 4.65 12.57 11.98
CA TRP A 132 3.25 12.19 11.80
C TRP A 132 2.97 11.68 10.39
N ARG A 133 3.47 12.39 9.38
CA ARG A 133 3.35 12.02 7.97
C ARG A 133 3.93 10.61 7.70
N SER A 134 5.12 10.31 8.18
CA SER A 134 5.74 8.98 8.04
C SER A 134 5.03 7.90 8.87
N LEU A 135 4.48 8.30 10.02
CA LEU A 135 3.73 7.41 10.91
C LEU A 135 2.38 7.00 10.31
N THR A 136 1.72 7.86 9.51
CA THR A 136 0.51 7.47 8.77
C THR A 136 0.81 6.34 7.78
N HIS A 137 1.94 6.37 7.05
CA HIS A 137 2.41 5.26 6.22
C HIS A 137 2.60 3.98 7.04
N TRP A 138 3.31 4.09 8.16
CA TRP A 138 3.60 2.94 9.01
C TRP A 138 2.34 2.28 9.56
N GLN A 139 1.36 3.08 9.99
CA GLN A 139 0.05 2.61 10.41
C GLN A 139 -0.74 1.97 9.25
N GLY A 140 -0.74 2.61 8.07
CA GLY A 140 -1.41 2.11 6.87
C GLY A 140 -0.86 0.76 6.39
N GLY A 141 0.48 0.59 6.40
CA GLY A 141 1.13 -0.68 6.08
C GLY A 141 0.78 -1.79 7.07
N MET A 142 0.81 -1.49 8.36
CA MET A 142 0.39 -2.40 9.42
C MET A 142 -1.10 -2.74 9.34
N GLY A 143 -1.94 -1.73 9.08
CA GLY A 143 -3.39 -1.89 8.94
C GLY A 143 -3.74 -2.90 7.87
N MET A 144 -3.06 -2.89 6.72
CA MET A 144 -3.28 -3.85 5.64
C MET A 144 -2.93 -5.28 6.06
N ILE A 145 -1.83 -5.50 6.80
CA ILE A 145 -1.45 -6.83 7.30
C ILE A 145 -2.52 -7.38 8.25
N VAL A 146 -2.96 -6.57 9.21
CA VAL A 146 -3.99 -6.96 10.17
C VAL A 146 -5.34 -7.17 9.49
N PHE A 147 -5.69 -6.31 8.54
CA PHE A 147 -6.90 -6.39 7.75
C PHE A 147 -6.95 -7.68 6.91
N THR A 148 -5.88 -8.01 6.20
CA THR A 148 -5.79 -9.23 5.40
C THR A 148 -6.03 -10.46 6.27
N VAL A 149 -5.39 -10.53 7.44
CA VAL A 149 -5.53 -11.67 8.37
C VAL A 149 -6.92 -11.70 9.02
N ALA A 150 -7.49 -10.55 9.39
CA ALA A 150 -8.78 -10.49 10.08
C ALA A 150 -9.98 -10.75 9.14
N LEU A 151 -9.89 -10.35 7.88
CA LEU A 151 -10.98 -10.51 6.91
C LEU A 151 -10.89 -11.78 6.05
N MET A 152 -9.73 -12.42 5.93
CA MET A 152 -9.60 -13.69 5.21
C MET A 152 -10.70 -14.72 5.55
N PRO A 153 -11.05 -14.94 6.81
CA PRO A 153 -12.13 -15.89 7.17
C PRO A 153 -13.51 -15.41 6.71
N ILE A 154 -13.70 -14.09 6.55
CA ILE A 154 -15.01 -13.48 6.23
C ILE A 154 -15.30 -13.56 4.73
N PHE A 155 -14.27 -13.40 3.87
CA PHE A 155 -14.45 -13.37 2.41
C PHE A 155 -14.53 -14.74 1.75
N GLY A 156 -14.30 -15.82 2.48
CA GLY A 156 -14.52 -17.22 2.04
C GLY A 156 -13.73 -17.65 0.81
N GLY A 157 -12.80 -18.56 0.98
CA GLY A 157 -12.34 -19.52 -0.03
C GLY A 157 -11.38 -19.06 -1.13
N GLY A 158 -11.26 -17.80 -1.48
CA GLY A 158 -10.43 -17.36 -2.60
C GLY A 158 -9.01 -16.92 -2.24
N ALA A 159 -8.86 -16.25 -1.11
CA ALA A 159 -7.55 -15.84 -0.59
C ALA A 159 -6.91 -16.90 0.30
N THR A 160 -7.70 -17.83 0.82
CA THR A 160 -7.23 -18.96 1.65
C THR A 160 -6.48 -20.01 0.86
N LEU A 161 -6.66 -20.12 -0.46
CA LEU A 161 -5.96 -21.13 -1.26
C LEU A 161 -4.44 -20.94 -1.34
N LEU A 162 -3.94 -19.73 -1.16
CA LEU A 162 -2.50 -19.49 -0.95
C LEU A 162 -2.05 -19.84 0.47
N TYR A 163 -3.00 -19.89 1.43
CA TYR A 163 -2.75 -20.18 2.84
C TYR A 163 -3.16 -21.60 3.28
N ASP A 164 -4.24 -22.15 2.71
CA ASP A 164 -4.73 -23.51 3.02
C ASP A 164 -3.84 -24.63 2.46
N ALA A 165 -2.91 -24.29 1.57
CA ALA A 165 -1.88 -25.22 1.13
C ALA A 165 -0.97 -25.71 2.27
N GLU A 166 -0.96 -25.05 3.43
CA GLU A 166 -0.17 -25.47 4.61
C GLU A 166 -1.00 -25.86 5.84
N ALA A 167 -2.30 -25.63 5.84
CA ALA A 167 -3.19 -26.05 6.92
C ALA A 167 -3.97 -27.30 6.51
N SER A 168 -3.28 -28.46 6.51
CA SER A 168 -3.96 -29.74 6.44
C SER A 168 -5.04 -29.84 7.52
N SER A 169 -6.25 -30.15 7.05
CA SER A 169 -7.34 -30.84 7.79
C SER A 169 -7.22 -30.77 9.31
N ILE A 170 -8.10 -30.06 9.97
CA ILE A 170 -8.80 -30.48 11.21
C ILE A 170 -9.61 -29.25 11.73
N THR A 171 -10.94 -29.43 11.71
CA THR A 171 -11.99 -28.83 12.55
C THR A 171 -12.29 -27.32 12.53
N HIS A 172 -13.50 -27.01 12.10
CA HIS A 172 -14.17 -25.70 11.97
C HIS A 172 -14.38 -24.87 13.26
N GLU A 173 -13.95 -25.31 14.43
CA GLU A 173 -14.38 -24.70 15.71
C GLU A 173 -13.38 -23.82 16.45
N ARG A 174 -12.15 -23.55 15.93
CA ARG A 174 -11.13 -22.80 16.68
C ARG A 174 -10.43 -21.68 15.92
N PHE A 175 -11.12 -20.90 15.07
CA PHE A 175 -10.50 -19.87 14.24
C PHE A 175 -10.10 -18.58 14.99
N ARG A 176 -10.86 -18.11 15.98
CA ARG A 176 -10.60 -16.84 16.66
C ARG A 176 -9.22 -16.70 17.34
N PRO A 177 -8.74 -17.65 18.15
CA PRO A 177 -7.45 -17.50 18.81
C PRO A 177 -6.25 -17.59 17.84
N ARG A 178 -6.38 -18.31 16.73
CA ARG A 178 -5.30 -18.45 15.72
C ARG A 178 -5.09 -17.15 14.91
N VAL A 179 -6.16 -16.48 14.50
CA VAL A 179 -6.09 -15.21 13.75
C VAL A 179 -5.34 -14.13 14.55
N THR A 180 -5.68 -13.96 15.82
CA THR A 180 -5.00 -13.01 16.71
C THR A 180 -3.52 -13.33 16.91
N GLN A 181 -3.16 -14.62 17.02
CA GLN A 181 -1.77 -15.03 17.16
C GLN A 181 -0.97 -14.78 15.89
N ILE A 182 -1.56 -15.06 14.71
CA ILE A 182 -0.92 -14.77 13.42
C ILE A 182 -0.70 -13.26 13.27
N ALA A 183 -1.73 -12.45 13.53
CA ALA A 183 -1.63 -10.99 13.49
C ALA A 183 -0.50 -10.45 14.39
N LYS A 184 -0.40 -10.94 15.64
CA LYS A 184 0.69 -10.55 16.57
C LYS A 184 2.08 -10.92 16.04
N ARG A 185 2.22 -12.09 15.43
CA ARG A 185 3.51 -12.53 14.84
C ARG A 185 3.90 -11.67 13.65
N LEU A 186 2.96 -11.39 12.74
CA LEU A 186 3.20 -10.54 11.58
C LEU A 186 3.54 -9.11 12.01
N TRP A 187 2.84 -8.59 13.03
CA TRP A 187 3.16 -7.29 13.62
C TRP A 187 4.58 -7.25 14.19
N GLY A 188 4.98 -8.30 14.91
CA GLY A 188 6.35 -8.41 15.43
C GLY A 188 7.41 -8.40 14.32
N VAL A 189 7.18 -9.09 13.20
CA VAL A 189 8.07 -9.05 12.02
C VAL A 189 8.12 -7.66 11.42
N TYR A 190 6.97 -6.99 11.29
CA TYR A 190 6.88 -5.65 10.72
C TYR A 190 7.67 -4.62 11.54
N VAL A 191 7.51 -4.63 12.88
CA VAL A 191 8.27 -3.77 13.80
C VAL A 191 9.76 -4.09 13.73
N PHE A 192 10.12 -5.37 13.77
CA PHE A 192 11.53 -5.79 13.69
C PHE A 192 12.20 -5.32 12.39
N LEU A 193 11.53 -5.50 11.25
CA LEU A 193 12.05 -5.04 9.95
C LEU A 193 12.21 -3.51 9.93
N THR A 194 11.24 -2.77 10.48
CA THR A 194 11.33 -1.30 10.57
C THR A 194 12.55 -0.87 11.40
N LEU A 195 12.76 -1.48 12.56
CA LEU A 195 13.93 -1.19 13.41
C LEU A 195 15.25 -1.57 12.74
N LEU A 196 15.27 -2.70 12.04
CA LEU A 196 16.45 -3.15 11.30
C LEU A 196 16.82 -2.16 10.18
N VAL A 197 15.82 -1.71 9.40
CA VAL A 197 16.05 -0.71 8.33
C VAL A 197 16.50 0.61 8.92
N ALA A 198 15.86 1.10 9.98
CA ALA A 198 16.27 2.32 10.67
C ALA A 198 17.73 2.24 11.14
N PHE A 199 18.12 1.12 11.74
CA PHE A 199 19.49 0.89 12.16
C PHE A 199 20.48 0.88 10.98
N LEU A 200 20.14 0.18 9.89
CA LEU A 200 21.01 0.14 8.70
C LEU A 200 21.16 1.52 8.05
N LEU A 201 20.06 2.30 7.95
CA LEU A 201 20.13 3.66 7.39
C LEU A 201 20.93 4.61 8.29
N TYR A 202 20.82 4.46 9.61
CA TYR A 202 21.61 5.23 10.58
C TYR A 202 23.12 4.91 10.52
N LEU A 203 23.52 3.71 10.11
CA LEU A 203 24.92 3.38 9.85
C LEU A 203 25.46 4.07 8.58
N GLY A 204 24.60 4.59 7.73
CA GLY A 204 24.93 5.39 6.56
C GLY A 204 25.00 6.90 6.88
N PRO A 205 24.91 7.77 5.87
CA PRO A 205 24.95 9.23 6.04
C PRO A 205 23.63 9.85 6.52
N MET A 206 22.57 9.08 6.82
CA MET A 206 21.32 9.58 7.38
C MET A 206 21.45 9.85 8.87
N ASP A 207 20.82 10.93 9.35
CA ASP A 207 20.63 11.14 10.78
C ASP A 207 19.55 10.20 11.34
N LEU A 208 19.43 10.13 12.67
CA LEU A 208 18.47 9.21 13.32
C LEU A 208 17.02 9.54 12.95
N PHE A 209 16.67 10.83 12.81
CA PHE A 209 15.34 11.26 12.46
C PHE A 209 14.97 10.81 11.05
N ASP A 210 15.82 11.09 10.08
CA ASP A 210 15.62 10.71 8.68
C ASP A 210 15.62 9.17 8.53
N ALA A 211 16.54 8.47 9.21
CA ALA A 211 16.61 7.01 9.18
C ALA A 211 15.32 6.34 9.69
N VAL A 212 14.74 6.83 10.78
CA VAL A 212 13.48 6.30 11.33
C VAL A 212 12.29 6.58 10.39
N ASN A 213 12.18 7.80 9.87
CA ASN A 213 11.10 8.18 8.96
C ASN A 213 11.15 7.38 7.65
N HIS A 214 12.34 7.25 7.05
CA HIS A 214 12.50 6.45 5.82
C HIS A 214 12.30 4.96 6.07
N ALA A 215 12.71 4.43 7.24
CA ALA A 215 12.46 3.03 7.58
C ALA A 215 10.97 2.72 7.70
N MET A 216 10.19 3.60 8.35
CA MET A 216 8.74 3.48 8.45
C MET A 216 8.09 3.46 7.06
N SER A 217 8.47 4.39 6.19
CA SER A 217 7.94 4.51 4.85
C SER A 217 8.39 3.37 3.92
N THR A 218 9.64 2.88 4.05
CA THR A 218 10.20 1.77 3.25
C THR A 218 9.47 0.45 3.53
N ILE A 219 9.29 0.06 4.80
CA ILE A 219 8.65 -1.21 5.16
C ILE A 219 7.13 -1.14 4.93
N ALA A 220 6.53 0.05 5.08
CA ALA A 220 5.14 0.29 4.70
C ALA A 220 4.93 0.30 3.19
N THR A 221 6.00 0.36 2.39
CA THR A 221 5.95 0.57 0.93
C THR A 221 5.17 1.82 0.55
N GLY A 222 5.48 2.96 1.20
CA GLY A 222 4.67 4.18 1.08
C GLY A 222 5.32 5.35 0.35
N GLY A 223 6.65 5.55 0.43
CA GLY A 223 7.41 6.53 -0.38
C GLY A 223 7.50 7.95 0.17
N PHE A 224 6.86 8.30 1.27
CA PHE A 224 7.06 9.61 1.87
C PHE A 224 8.49 9.77 2.38
N SER A 225 9.10 10.90 2.03
CA SER A 225 10.43 11.32 2.44
C SER A 225 10.35 12.59 3.30
N THR A 226 11.38 12.82 4.08
CA THR A 226 11.64 14.09 4.80
C THR A 226 12.36 15.11 3.93
N LYS A 227 12.75 14.73 2.70
CA LYS A 227 13.48 15.56 1.75
C LYS A 227 12.73 15.73 0.44
N ASN A 228 12.81 16.93 -0.15
CA ASN A 228 12.19 17.22 -1.45
C ASN A 228 12.75 16.34 -2.58
N ALA A 229 14.06 16.10 -2.56
CA ALA A 229 14.72 15.21 -3.52
C ALA A 229 14.55 13.70 -3.22
N SER A 230 13.66 13.34 -2.27
CA SER A 230 13.45 11.98 -1.82
C SER A 230 14.77 11.32 -1.39
N VAL A 231 15.00 10.03 -1.69
CA VAL A 231 16.23 9.30 -1.35
C VAL A 231 17.45 9.82 -2.13
N GLY A 232 17.23 10.45 -3.28
CA GLY A 232 18.30 11.09 -4.08
C GLY A 232 19.07 12.19 -3.35
N TYR A 233 18.52 12.75 -2.26
CA TYR A 233 19.18 13.78 -1.44
C TYR A 233 20.56 13.34 -0.91
N TRP A 234 20.70 12.08 -0.51
CA TRP A 234 21.95 11.58 0.09
C TRP A 234 23.01 11.15 -0.91
N ASP A 235 22.67 10.94 -2.18
CA ASP A 235 23.56 10.47 -3.26
C ASP A 235 24.53 9.36 -2.78
N SER A 236 23.99 8.40 -2.02
CA SER A 236 24.76 7.33 -1.39
C SER A 236 24.39 5.96 -1.93
N PRO A 237 25.30 5.26 -2.61
CA PRO A 237 25.05 3.90 -3.10
C PRO A 237 24.58 2.96 -1.99
N TYR A 238 25.15 3.10 -0.79
CA TYR A 238 24.75 2.28 0.37
C TYR A 238 23.29 2.43 0.71
N ILE A 239 22.79 3.69 0.86
CA ILE A 239 21.40 3.97 1.16
C ILE A 239 20.49 3.46 0.07
N GLU A 240 20.84 3.70 -1.20
CA GLU A 240 20.03 3.26 -2.33
C GLU A 240 19.87 1.74 -2.35
N TYR A 241 20.95 0.97 -2.18
CA TYR A 241 20.88 -0.50 -2.12
C TYR A 241 20.09 -1.01 -0.91
N VAL A 242 20.26 -0.42 0.27
CA VAL A 242 19.51 -0.80 1.47
C VAL A 242 18.01 -0.57 1.25
N ILE A 243 17.60 0.64 0.85
CA ILE A 243 16.19 0.96 0.64
C ILE A 243 15.59 0.07 -0.46
N ALA A 244 16.24 -0.06 -1.63
CA ALA A 244 15.77 -0.88 -2.74
C ALA A 244 15.53 -2.34 -2.33
N THR A 245 16.47 -2.91 -1.57
CA THR A 245 16.35 -4.29 -1.07
C THR A 245 15.18 -4.44 -0.12
N PHE A 246 15.02 -3.51 0.84
CA PHE A 246 13.93 -3.60 1.81
C PHE A 246 12.57 -3.19 1.25
N MET A 247 12.49 -2.40 0.19
CA MET A 247 11.26 -2.22 -0.59
C MET A 247 10.80 -3.55 -1.21
N CYS A 248 11.72 -4.33 -1.81
CA CYS A 248 11.39 -5.67 -2.32
C CYS A 248 10.98 -6.64 -1.20
N VAL A 249 11.63 -6.57 -0.02
CA VAL A 249 11.25 -7.36 1.16
C VAL A 249 9.85 -6.99 1.63
N GLY A 250 9.52 -5.69 1.74
CA GLY A 250 8.18 -5.20 2.09
C GLY A 250 7.10 -5.64 1.10
N ALA A 251 7.43 -5.72 -0.19
CA ALA A 251 6.55 -6.19 -1.25
C ALA A 251 6.43 -7.73 -1.32
N THR A 252 7.21 -8.47 -0.54
CA THR A 252 7.10 -9.93 -0.42
C THR A 252 6.08 -10.32 0.66
N ASN A 253 5.49 -11.51 0.56
CA ASN A 253 4.52 -12.00 1.54
C ASN A 253 5.12 -12.04 2.95
N MET A 254 4.55 -11.25 3.88
CA MET A 254 5.04 -11.12 5.27
C MET A 254 5.03 -12.43 6.05
N THR A 255 4.15 -13.38 5.69
CA THR A 255 4.13 -14.70 6.32
C THR A 255 5.34 -15.54 5.91
N LEU A 256 5.77 -15.48 4.65
CA LEU A 256 6.97 -16.16 4.20
C LEU A 256 8.22 -15.56 4.87
N ILE A 257 8.24 -14.25 5.07
CA ILE A 257 9.31 -13.58 5.83
C ILE A 257 9.33 -14.08 7.28
N TYR A 258 8.16 -14.22 7.93
CA TYR A 258 8.08 -14.80 9.26
C TYR A 258 8.68 -16.22 9.33
N PHE A 259 8.42 -17.07 8.32
CA PHE A 259 9.06 -18.39 8.24
C PHE A 259 10.58 -18.33 8.05
N CYS A 260 11.10 -17.30 7.35
CA CYS A 260 12.53 -17.09 7.26
C CYS A 260 13.17 -16.81 8.63
N PHE A 261 12.52 -16.03 9.50
CA PHE A 261 12.98 -15.84 10.89
C PHE A 261 12.97 -17.13 11.73
N GLN A 262 12.17 -18.12 11.34
CA GLN A 262 12.21 -19.45 11.96
C GLN A 262 13.24 -20.40 11.33
N GLY A 263 14.11 -19.90 10.43
CA GLY A 263 15.10 -20.73 9.73
C GLY A 263 14.56 -21.54 8.54
N GLN A 264 13.27 -21.33 8.16
CA GLN A 264 12.61 -22.09 7.09
C GLN A 264 12.72 -21.38 5.73
N PHE A 265 13.93 -20.95 5.34
CA PHE A 265 14.19 -20.24 4.08
C PHE A 265 13.72 -20.99 2.83
N LYS A 266 13.70 -22.32 2.88
CA LYS A 266 13.22 -23.17 1.76
C LYS A 266 11.77 -22.84 1.35
N LYS A 267 10.93 -22.38 2.28
CA LYS A 267 9.54 -22.02 1.97
C LYS A 267 9.48 -20.78 1.06
N LEU A 268 10.30 -19.77 1.34
CA LEU A 268 10.38 -18.56 0.52
C LEU A 268 10.82 -18.89 -0.92
N PHE A 269 11.90 -19.67 -1.07
CA PHE A 269 12.43 -20.01 -2.40
C PHE A 269 11.58 -21.03 -3.18
N ARG A 270 10.73 -21.80 -2.51
CA ARG A 270 9.81 -22.75 -3.17
C ARG A 270 8.48 -22.12 -3.57
N ASP A 271 8.12 -21.00 -2.96
CA ASP A 271 6.87 -20.33 -3.29
C ASP A 271 6.89 -19.79 -4.72
N GLU A 272 5.87 -20.14 -5.52
CA GLU A 272 5.82 -19.77 -6.93
C GLU A 272 5.57 -18.28 -7.12
N GLU A 273 4.73 -17.64 -6.29
CA GLU A 273 4.44 -16.21 -6.40
C GLU A 273 5.70 -15.39 -6.14
N THR A 274 6.46 -15.72 -5.10
CA THR A 274 7.74 -15.06 -4.77
C THR A 274 8.74 -15.21 -5.90
N ARG A 275 8.84 -16.39 -6.52
CA ARG A 275 9.74 -16.61 -7.67
C ARG A 275 9.33 -15.77 -8.88
N TRP A 276 8.04 -15.66 -9.17
CA TRP A 276 7.55 -14.81 -10.24
C TRP A 276 7.86 -13.34 -9.97
N PHE A 277 7.64 -12.87 -8.73
CA PHE A 277 7.95 -11.51 -8.33
C PHE A 277 9.42 -11.16 -8.56
N TYR A 278 10.34 -11.94 -7.99
CA TYR A 278 11.77 -11.67 -8.16
C TYR A 278 12.26 -11.87 -9.59
N ALA A 279 11.67 -12.76 -10.36
CA ALA A 279 11.98 -12.89 -11.79
C ALA A 279 11.55 -11.65 -12.58
N ILE A 280 10.35 -11.10 -12.33
CA ILE A 280 9.89 -9.84 -12.94
C ILE A 280 10.83 -8.69 -12.57
N VAL A 281 11.18 -8.55 -11.29
CA VAL A 281 12.13 -7.53 -10.82
C VAL A 281 13.47 -7.67 -11.55
N LEU A 282 14.06 -8.86 -11.57
CA LEU A 282 15.34 -9.11 -12.21
C LEU A 282 15.32 -8.75 -13.71
N VAL A 283 14.30 -9.21 -14.44
CA VAL A 283 14.18 -8.92 -15.88
C VAL A 283 13.99 -7.41 -16.09
N ALA A 284 13.13 -6.75 -15.32
CA ALA A 284 12.91 -5.31 -15.43
C ALA A 284 14.16 -4.50 -15.10
N VAL A 285 14.92 -4.89 -14.08
CA VAL A 285 16.20 -4.23 -13.71
C VAL A 285 17.23 -4.38 -14.82
N LEU A 286 17.44 -5.60 -15.31
CA LEU A 286 18.43 -5.85 -16.34
C LEU A 286 18.10 -5.14 -17.67
N THR A 287 16.83 -5.15 -18.06
CA THR A 287 16.38 -4.44 -19.29
C THR A 287 16.49 -2.93 -19.14
N THR A 288 16.15 -2.37 -17.99
CA THR A 288 16.30 -0.93 -17.72
C THR A 288 17.78 -0.54 -17.66
N ALA A 289 18.63 -1.27 -16.95
CA ALA A 289 20.06 -0.99 -16.88
C ALA A 289 20.74 -1.05 -18.27
N ALA A 290 20.42 -2.07 -19.05
CA ALA A 290 20.90 -2.16 -20.43
C ALA A 290 20.40 -0.99 -21.29
N TYR A 291 19.16 -0.59 -21.15
CA TYR A 291 18.58 0.56 -21.86
C TYR A 291 19.28 1.86 -21.50
N LEU A 292 19.52 2.15 -20.20
CA LEU A 292 20.22 3.35 -19.74
C LEU A 292 21.66 3.43 -20.31
N TYR A 293 22.37 2.30 -20.29
CA TYR A 293 23.73 2.21 -20.84
C TYR A 293 23.75 2.38 -22.36
N MET A 294 22.89 1.67 -23.08
CA MET A 294 22.86 1.72 -24.56
C MET A 294 22.43 3.08 -25.12
N LYS A 295 21.58 3.81 -24.38
CA LYS A 295 21.13 5.17 -24.76
C LYS A 295 22.14 6.25 -24.35
N GLY A 296 23.20 5.90 -23.63
CA GLY A 296 24.19 6.86 -23.12
C GLY A 296 23.64 7.80 -22.04
N ILE A 297 22.53 7.43 -21.37
CA ILE A 297 21.96 8.20 -20.27
C ILE A 297 22.87 8.11 -19.06
N GLU A 298 23.41 6.91 -18.79
CA GLU A 298 24.43 6.66 -17.78
C GLU A 298 25.49 5.71 -18.33
N MET A 299 26.74 6.12 -18.32
CA MET A 299 27.87 5.37 -18.91
C MET A 299 28.57 4.46 -17.89
N ASP A 300 28.36 4.72 -16.59
CA ASP A 300 28.85 3.81 -15.55
C ASP A 300 27.88 2.66 -15.38
N VAL A 301 28.38 1.45 -15.59
CA VAL A 301 27.59 0.20 -15.51
C VAL A 301 27.02 -0.01 -14.09
N GLU A 302 27.81 0.27 -13.05
CA GLU A 302 27.36 0.16 -11.67
C GLU A 302 26.22 1.14 -11.40
N LYS A 303 26.39 2.40 -11.77
CA LYS A 303 25.42 3.44 -11.53
C LYS A 303 24.14 3.22 -12.35
N ALA A 304 24.26 2.80 -13.62
CA ALA A 304 23.11 2.42 -14.45
C ALA A 304 22.32 1.25 -13.84
N PHE A 305 23.01 0.22 -13.32
CA PHE A 305 22.36 -0.88 -12.62
C PHE A 305 21.70 -0.44 -11.33
N ARG A 306 22.35 0.37 -10.51
CA ARG A 306 21.86 0.89 -9.23
C ARG A 306 20.59 1.75 -9.42
N MET A 307 20.63 2.70 -10.37
CA MET A 307 19.48 3.53 -10.74
C MET A 307 18.30 2.66 -11.21
N ALA A 308 18.56 1.68 -12.08
CA ALA A 308 17.55 0.74 -12.56
C ALA A 308 16.97 -0.11 -11.40
N TYR A 309 17.84 -0.67 -10.55
CA TYR A 309 17.43 -1.50 -9.41
C TYR A 309 16.57 -0.71 -8.43
N PHE A 310 17.00 0.52 -8.09
CA PHE A 310 16.25 1.37 -7.18
C PHE A 310 14.87 1.71 -7.75
N GLN A 311 14.81 2.22 -8.98
CA GLN A 311 13.58 2.74 -9.54
C GLN A 311 12.57 1.61 -9.87
N VAL A 312 13.04 0.47 -10.39
CA VAL A 312 12.20 -0.70 -10.61
C VAL A 312 11.66 -1.24 -9.29
N SER A 313 12.53 -1.38 -8.27
CA SER A 313 12.10 -1.84 -6.94
C SER A 313 11.09 -0.88 -6.31
N SER A 314 11.29 0.43 -6.44
CA SER A 314 10.38 1.45 -5.93
C SER A 314 8.99 1.34 -6.57
N ILE A 315 8.91 1.19 -7.89
CA ILE A 315 7.63 1.15 -8.60
C ILE A 315 6.90 -0.17 -8.36
N ILE A 316 7.58 -1.32 -8.50
CA ILE A 316 6.92 -2.63 -8.36
C ILE A 316 6.53 -2.95 -6.91
N SER A 317 7.28 -2.43 -5.95
CA SER A 317 6.90 -2.55 -4.53
C SER A 317 5.76 -1.62 -4.14
N SER A 318 5.34 -0.72 -5.03
CA SER A 318 4.42 0.39 -4.74
C SER A 318 4.93 1.36 -3.66
N SER A 319 6.24 1.57 -3.57
CA SER A 319 6.82 2.49 -2.59
C SER A 319 6.86 3.94 -3.06
N GLY A 320 7.22 4.20 -4.32
CA GLY A 320 7.23 5.55 -4.87
C GLY A 320 8.45 6.41 -4.50
N PHE A 321 9.48 5.89 -3.83
CA PHE A 321 10.73 6.63 -3.63
C PHE A 321 11.46 6.88 -4.94
N CYS A 322 12.16 8.01 -5.03
CA CYS A 322 12.93 8.39 -6.20
C CYS A 322 14.39 8.72 -5.85
N THR A 323 15.31 8.31 -6.72
CA THR A 323 16.73 8.72 -6.69
C THR A 323 17.13 9.49 -7.95
N ALA A 324 16.34 9.38 -9.02
CA ALA A 324 16.58 10.02 -10.30
C ALA A 324 15.26 10.43 -10.97
N ASN A 325 15.30 11.44 -11.81
CA ASN A 325 14.18 11.82 -12.64
C ASN A 325 14.02 10.85 -13.82
N TYR A 326 13.25 9.78 -13.62
CA TYR A 326 13.01 8.76 -14.65
C TYR A 326 12.16 9.25 -15.83
N ILE A 327 11.55 10.43 -15.72
CA ILE A 327 10.81 11.04 -16.85
C ILE A 327 11.77 11.31 -18.02
N SER A 328 13.01 11.71 -17.72
CA SER A 328 14.06 11.92 -18.73
C SER A 328 14.57 10.63 -19.40
N TRP A 329 14.25 9.44 -18.86
CA TRP A 329 14.69 8.16 -19.47
C TRP A 329 13.92 7.80 -20.74
N GLY A 330 12.77 8.43 -20.96
CA GLY A 330 12.00 8.32 -22.19
C GLY A 330 10.90 7.24 -22.19
N PRO A 331 10.18 7.14 -23.31
CA PRO A 331 8.91 6.38 -23.41
C PRO A 331 9.01 4.90 -23.09
N PHE A 332 10.17 4.27 -23.34
CA PHE A 332 10.37 2.85 -23.00
C PHE A 332 10.19 2.62 -21.49
N PHE A 333 10.84 3.44 -20.67
CA PHE A 333 10.74 3.29 -19.23
C PHE A 333 9.36 3.68 -18.72
N TRP A 334 8.69 4.66 -19.32
CA TRP A 334 7.31 5.02 -18.96
C TRP A 334 6.35 3.87 -19.14
N CYS A 335 6.41 3.17 -20.30
CA CYS A 335 5.59 1.99 -20.53
C CYS A 335 5.90 0.87 -19.52
N LEU A 336 7.19 0.64 -19.26
CA LEU A 336 7.61 -0.35 -18.26
C LEU A 336 7.12 0.02 -16.85
N ALA A 337 7.24 1.29 -16.46
CA ALA A 337 6.75 1.80 -15.19
C ALA A 337 5.25 1.56 -15.01
N LEU A 338 4.42 1.88 -16.02
CA LEU A 338 2.97 1.62 -15.98
C LEU A 338 2.67 0.11 -15.83
N LEU A 339 3.41 -0.75 -16.52
CA LEU A 339 3.27 -2.20 -16.36
C LEU A 339 3.63 -2.66 -14.93
N LEU A 340 4.70 -2.12 -14.35
CA LEU A 340 5.11 -2.44 -12.98
C LEU A 340 4.11 -1.91 -11.95
N MET A 341 3.57 -0.70 -12.14
CA MET A 341 2.49 -0.12 -11.32
C MET A 341 1.20 -0.95 -11.38
N PHE A 342 0.94 -1.61 -12.50
CA PHE A 342 -0.20 -2.51 -12.66
C PHE A 342 0.01 -3.84 -11.92
N VAL A 343 1.21 -4.41 -12.01
CA VAL A 343 1.55 -5.72 -11.42
C VAL A 343 1.68 -5.64 -9.90
N CYS A 344 2.49 -4.71 -9.41
CA CYS A 344 2.86 -4.49 -8.00
C CYS A 344 3.45 -5.73 -7.28
N GLY A 345 3.31 -5.80 -5.94
CA GLY A 345 3.94 -6.83 -5.10
C GLY A 345 3.16 -8.13 -4.94
N CYS A 346 3.62 -8.98 -4.00
CA CYS A 346 2.99 -10.25 -3.68
C CYS A 346 1.72 -10.10 -2.84
N ALA A 347 0.84 -11.09 -2.88
CA ALA A 347 -0.29 -11.19 -1.97
C ALA A 347 0.20 -11.32 -0.50
N GLY A 348 -0.48 -10.65 0.44
CA GLY A 348 -0.06 -10.64 1.84
C GLY A 348 1.16 -9.79 2.15
N SER A 349 1.58 -8.89 1.22
CA SER A 349 2.56 -7.82 1.43
C SER A 349 1.90 -6.50 1.78
N THR A 350 2.70 -5.49 2.09
CA THR A 350 2.25 -4.10 2.29
C THR A 350 1.95 -3.36 0.98
N SER A 351 2.35 -3.88 -0.17
CA SER A 351 2.16 -3.30 -1.51
C SER A 351 0.70 -3.22 -1.93
N GLY A 352 0.35 -2.26 -2.78
CA GLY A 352 -0.96 -2.10 -3.44
C GLY A 352 -1.15 -2.94 -4.72
N GLY A 353 -1.94 -2.43 -5.66
CA GLY A 353 -2.12 -2.93 -7.03
C GLY A 353 -2.80 -4.28 -7.19
N LEU A 354 -2.67 -4.86 -8.42
CA LEU A 354 -3.35 -6.11 -8.80
C LEU A 354 -2.80 -7.35 -8.09
N LYS A 355 -1.53 -7.31 -7.67
CA LYS A 355 -0.75 -8.40 -7.06
C LYS A 355 -0.24 -9.46 -8.05
N VAL A 356 1.02 -9.84 -7.91
CA VAL A 356 1.69 -10.86 -8.75
C VAL A 356 0.94 -12.20 -8.76
N GLY A 357 0.38 -12.62 -7.62
CA GLY A 357 -0.36 -13.89 -7.53
C GLY A 357 -1.55 -13.98 -8.48
N ARG A 358 -2.29 -12.86 -8.66
CA ARG A 358 -3.39 -12.82 -9.64
C ARG A 358 -2.88 -12.89 -11.08
N ILE A 359 -1.81 -12.16 -11.41
CA ILE A 359 -1.17 -12.19 -12.72
C ILE A 359 -0.69 -13.62 -13.05
N MET A 360 -0.06 -14.31 -12.08
CA MET A 360 0.40 -15.69 -12.24
C MET A 360 -0.77 -16.65 -12.52
N ILE A 361 -1.89 -16.52 -11.80
CA ILE A 361 -3.09 -17.34 -12.02
C ILE A 361 -3.65 -17.09 -13.44
N LEU A 362 -3.73 -15.82 -13.87
CA LEU A 362 -4.20 -15.43 -15.20
C LEU A 362 -3.30 -15.99 -16.30
N ALA A 363 -1.98 -15.84 -16.15
CA ALA A 363 -1.02 -16.38 -17.12
C ALA A 363 -1.12 -17.90 -17.24
N LYS A 364 -1.19 -18.63 -16.12
CA LYS A 364 -1.38 -20.09 -16.12
C LYS A 364 -2.72 -20.48 -16.74
N ASN A 365 -3.79 -19.75 -16.46
CA ASN A 365 -5.10 -19.99 -17.06
C ASN A 365 -5.07 -19.77 -18.58
N LEU A 366 -4.41 -18.70 -19.04
CA LEU A 366 -4.23 -18.41 -20.47
C LEU A 366 -3.51 -19.57 -21.19
N PHE A 367 -2.40 -20.06 -20.63
CA PHE A 367 -1.70 -21.23 -21.19
C PHE A 367 -2.59 -22.49 -21.21
N ASN A 368 -3.44 -22.70 -20.20
CA ASN A 368 -4.37 -23.81 -20.17
C ASN A 368 -5.47 -23.67 -21.25
N VAL A 369 -5.93 -22.45 -21.54
CA VAL A 369 -6.89 -22.17 -22.64
C VAL A 369 -6.27 -22.55 -23.99
N PHE A 370 -5.01 -22.16 -24.27
CA PHE A 370 -4.32 -22.56 -25.50
C PHE A 370 -4.18 -24.09 -25.61
N LYS A 371 -3.81 -24.76 -24.51
CA LYS A 371 -3.74 -26.24 -24.50
C LYS A 371 -5.09 -26.90 -24.78
N LYS A 372 -6.19 -26.34 -24.27
CA LYS A 372 -7.54 -26.86 -24.54
C LYS A 372 -7.99 -26.66 -25.98
N GLN A 373 -7.49 -25.65 -26.68
CA GLN A 373 -7.78 -25.50 -28.11
C GLN A 373 -7.20 -26.64 -28.94
N THR A 374 -6.04 -27.18 -28.55
CA THR A 374 -5.43 -28.34 -29.23
C THR A 374 -5.95 -29.68 -28.69
N HIS A 375 -6.41 -29.71 -27.42
CA HIS A 375 -6.93 -30.91 -26.76
C HIS A 375 -8.26 -30.59 -26.04
N PRO A 376 -9.41 -30.50 -26.79
CA PRO A 376 -10.67 -29.99 -26.22
C PRO A 376 -11.22 -30.78 -25.03
N CYS A 377 -10.99 -32.10 -25.01
CA CYS A 377 -11.45 -32.98 -23.92
C CYS A 377 -10.52 -33.01 -22.71
N ALA A 378 -9.39 -32.28 -22.73
CA ALA A 378 -8.45 -32.33 -21.61
C ALA A 378 -8.94 -31.48 -20.42
N VAL A 379 -8.98 -32.09 -19.24
CA VAL A 379 -9.23 -31.38 -17.97
C VAL A 379 -7.91 -30.90 -17.40
N ILE A 380 -7.60 -29.61 -17.62
CA ILE A 380 -6.32 -29.01 -17.22
C ILE A 380 -6.61 -27.97 -16.13
N PRO A 381 -6.44 -28.29 -14.84
CA PRO A 381 -6.63 -27.33 -13.76
C PRO A 381 -5.44 -26.37 -13.66
N VAL A 382 -5.72 -25.14 -13.21
CA VAL A 382 -4.67 -24.20 -12.77
C VAL A 382 -4.09 -24.71 -11.46
N ARG A 383 -2.75 -24.74 -11.34
CA ARG A 383 -2.05 -25.15 -10.12
C ARG A 383 -1.12 -24.07 -9.63
N VAL A 384 -1.11 -23.82 -8.31
CA VAL A 384 -0.21 -22.90 -7.62
C VAL A 384 0.41 -23.66 -6.45
N ASN A 385 1.72 -23.62 -6.33
CA ASN A 385 2.49 -24.37 -5.33
C ASN A 385 2.13 -25.88 -5.30
N GLY A 386 1.81 -26.47 -6.46
CA GLY A 386 1.37 -27.86 -6.58
C GLY A 386 -0.10 -28.13 -6.26
N HIS A 387 -0.84 -27.19 -5.72
CA HIS A 387 -2.27 -27.32 -5.38
C HIS A 387 -3.17 -26.84 -6.52
N VAL A 388 -4.30 -27.51 -6.70
CA VAL A 388 -5.30 -27.16 -7.72
C VAL A 388 -6.09 -25.94 -7.25
N VAL A 389 -6.11 -24.89 -8.07
CA VAL A 389 -6.95 -23.69 -7.87
C VAL A 389 -8.35 -23.99 -8.41
N SER A 390 -9.37 -23.75 -7.60
CA SER A 390 -10.76 -23.97 -8.03
C SER A 390 -11.16 -22.98 -9.16
N ASN A 391 -12.06 -23.42 -10.04
CA ASN A 391 -12.56 -22.55 -11.12
C ASN A 391 -13.25 -21.29 -10.58
N GLU A 392 -13.89 -21.37 -9.42
CA GLU A 392 -14.50 -20.21 -8.76
C GLU A 392 -13.47 -19.11 -8.46
N VAL A 393 -12.28 -19.49 -7.97
CA VAL A 393 -11.18 -18.53 -7.71
C VAL A 393 -10.66 -17.94 -9.01
N VAL A 394 -10.48 -18.75 -10.05
CA VAL A 394 -10.05 -18.26 -11.37
C VAL A 394 -11.05 -17.23 -11.92
N HIS A 395 -12.36 -17.52 -11.83
CA HIS A 395 -13.41 -16.57 -12.26
C HIS A 395 -13.41 -15.28 -11.43
N LYS A 396 -13.21 -15.37 -10.10
CA LYS A 396 -13.08 -14.18 -9.24
C LYS A 396 -11.87 -13.32 -9.63
N VAL A 397 -10.73 -13.94 -9.95
CA VAL A 397 -9.53 -13.22 -10.41
C VAL A 397 -9.76 -12.56 -11.77
N LEU A 398 -10.42 -13.24 -12.72
CA LEU A 398 -10.80 -12.66 -14.02
C LEU A 398 -11.73 -11.44 -13.82
N ALA A 399 -12.78 -11.59 -13.01
CA ALA A 399 -13.71 -10.51 -12.72
C ALA A 399 -13.03 -9.32 -12.05
N PHE A 400 -12.13 -9.57 -11.09
CA PHE A 400 -11.35 -8.53 -10.42
C PHE A 400 -10.47 -7.77 -11.41
N THR A 401 -9.75 -8.48 -12.27
CA THR A 401 -8.87 -7.87 -13.28
C THR A 401 -9.66 -7.05 -14.28
N PHE A 402 -10.83 -7.55 -14.72
CA PHE A 402 -11.71 -6.80 -15.60
C PHE A 402 -12.19 -5.49 -14.97
N VAL A 403 -12.67 -5.55 -13.72
CA VAL A 403 -13.12 -4.34 -12.99
C VAL A 403 -11.96 -3.38 -12.76
N TYR A 404 -10.76 -3.89 -12.42
CA TYR A 404 -9.57 -3.07 -12.23
C TYR A 404 -9.21 -2.30 -13.51
N LEU A 405 -9.14 -2.98 -14.65
CA LEU A 405 -8.85 -2.35 -15.94
C LEU A 405 -9.95 -1.36 -16.36
N SER A 406 -11.23 -1.73 -16.17
CA SER A 406 -12.35 -0.84 -16.47
C SER A 406 -12.30 0.44 -15.61
N LEU A 407 -11.96 0.30 -14.34
CA LEU A 407 -11.83 1.44 -13.41
C LEU A 407 -10.64 2.33 -13.80
N LEU A 408 -9.50 1.74 -14.18
CA LEU A 408 -8.35 2.50 -14.72
C LEU A 408 -8.75 3.35 -15.93
N LEU A 409 -9.35 2.73 -16.93
CA LEU A 409 -9.72 3.43 -18.17
C LEU A 409 -10.77 4.51 -17.91
N PHE A 410 -11.81 4.18 -17.13
CA PHE A 410 -12.85 5.13 -16.78
C PHE A 410 -12.28 6.32 -15.99
N SER A 411 -11.38 6.07 -15.07
CA SER A 411 -10.76 7.12 -14.24
C SER A 411 -9.86 8.05 -15.08
N CYS A 412 -9.14 7.51 -16.07
CA CYS A 412 -8.39 8.36 -17.00
C CYS A 412 -9.32 9.30 -17.78
N LEU A 413 -10.50 8.81 -18.24
CA LEU A 413 -11.49 9.68 -18.88
C LEU A 413 -12.02 10.76 -17.94
N VAL A 414 -12.28 10.43 -16.68
CA VAL A 414 -12.77 11.40 -15.69
C VAL A 414 -11.74 12.52 -15.46
N LEU A 415 -10.45 12.20 -15.28
CA LEU A 415 -9.42 13.21 -15.06
C LEU A 415 -9.17 14.08 -16.30
N THR A 416 -9.20 13.50 -17.50
CA THR A 416 -9.05 14.26 -18.74
C THR A 416 -10.25 15.17 -19.01
N LEU A 417 -11.46 14.80 -18.61
CA LEU A 417 -12.64 15.66 -18.64
C LEU A 417 -12.51 16.84 -17.66
N ASP A 418 -11.82 16.66 -16.54
CA ASP A 418 -11.53 17.71 -15.57
C ASP A 418 -10.35 18.63 -15.98
N GLY A 419 -9.72 18.37 -17.12
CA GLY A 419 -8.69 19.21 -17.72
C GLY A 419 -7.25 18.74 -17.49
N ALA A 420 -7.02 17.60 -16.87
CA ALA A 420 -5.68 17.03 -16.73
C ALA A 420 -5.11 16.60 -18.08
N GLY A 421 -3.81 16.81 -18.29
CA GLY A 421 -3.10 16.31 -19.46
C GLY A 421 -3.13 14.79 -19.57
N PHE A 422 -2.98 14.24 -20.76
CA PHE A 422 -3.09 12.78 -20.98
C PHE A 422 -2.07 11.97 -20.16
N GLU A 423 -0.81 12.40 -20.15
CA GLU A 423 0.26 11.75 -19.39
C GLU A 423 0.02 11.85 -17.88
N GLU A 424 -0.43 13.00 -17.43
CA GLU A 424 -0.77 13.28 -16.03
C GLU A 424 -1.95 12.42 -15.58
N ALA A 425 -3.04 12.38 -16.37
CA ALA A 425 -4.23 11.60 -16.05
C ALA A 425 -3.90 10.11 -15.92
N ILE A 426 -3.17 9.54 -16.87
CA ILE A 426 -2.73 8.13 -16.80
C ILE A 426 -1.83 7.93 -15.58
N GLY A 427 -0.80 8.76 -15.43
CA GLY A 427 0.13 8.67 -14.31
C GLY A 427 -0.56 8.76 -12.96
N ALA A 428 -1.48 9.74 -12.76
CA ALA A 428 -2.23 9.93 -11.53
C ALA A 428 -3.13 8.74 -11.19
N VAL A 429 -3.83 8.20 -12.19
CA VAL A 429 -4.74 7.06 -11.99
C VAL A 429 -3.96 5.80 -11.63
N PHE A 430 -2.87 5.50 -12.36
CA PHE A 430 -2.04 4.33 -12.04
C PHE A 430 -1.35 4.46 -10.68
N ALA A 431 -0.83 5.66 -10.37
CA ALA A 431 -0.22 5.95 -9.07
C ALA A 431 -1.22 5.79 -7.91
N SER A 432 -2.45 6.29 -8.08
CA SER A 432 -3.47 6.27 -7.02
C SER A 432 -4.12 4.90 -6.85
N LEU A 433 -4.59 4.26 -7.92
CA LEU A 433 -5.24 2.94 -7.84
C LEU A 433 -4.24 1.83 -7.54
N GLY A 434 -2.98 1.96 -8.00
CA GLY A 434 -1.87 1.05 -7.67
C GLY A 434 -1.25 1.32 -6.30
N ASN A 435 -1.57 2.45 -5.65
CA ASN A 435 -0.93 2.95 -4.42
C ASN A 435 0.60 3.04 -4.55
N VAL A 436 1.09 3.62 -5.64
CA VAL A 436 2.54 3.71 -5.96
C VAL A 436 3.12 5.10 -5.66
N GLY A 437 2.28 6.14 -5.70
CA GLY A 437 2.62 7.49 -5.28
C GLY A 437 3.26 8.38 -6.34
N VAL A 438 4.01 7.83 -7.27
CA VAL A 438 4.66 8.56 -8.37
C VAL A 438 3.99 8.24 -9.68
N GLY A 439 3.79 9.23 -10.54
CA GLY A 439 3.12 9.09 -11.83
C GLY A 439 4.02 9.42 -13.02
N LEU A 440 3.42 9.97 -14.08
CA LEU A 440 4.08 10.44 -15.29
C LEU A 440 3.81 11.94 -15.48
N GLY A 441 4.57 12.58 -16.35
CA GLY A 441 4.43 14.01 -16.61
C GLY A 441 4.82 14.88 -15.41
N SER A 442 4.01 15.91 -15.11
CA SER A 442 4.23 16.84 -13.99
C SER A 442 4.15 16.20 -12.61
N ILE A 443 3.47 15.05 -12.49
CA ILE A 443 3.33 14.26 -11.26
C ILE A 443 4.31 13.10 -11.17
N GLY A 444 5.40 13.13 -11.95
CA GLY A 444 6.46 12.13 -11.97
C GLY A 444 7.39 12.21 -10.76
N ALA A 445 8.63 11.73 -10.96
CA ALA A 445 9.65 11.55 -9.91
C ALA A 445 9.98 12.81 -9.09
N VAL A 446 9.87 13.99 -9.68
CA VAL A 446 10.23 15.30 -9.09
C VAL A 446 9.00 16.17 -8.87
N GLY A 447 7.85 15.77 -9.40
CA GLY A 447 6.62 16.53 -9.32
C GLY A 447 5.71 16.13 -8.15
N ASN A 448 4.60 16.84 -8.04
CA ASN A 448 3.58 16.58 -7.03
C ASN A 448 2.16 16.79 -7.59
N PHE A 449 1.15 16.56 -6.77
CA PHE A 449 -0.26 16.62 -7.16
C PHE A 449 -0.91 17.99 -6.86
N SER A 450 -0.12 19.02 -6.50
CA SER A 450 -0.65 20.33 -6.07
C SER A 450 -1.45 21.04 -7.16
N GLU A 451 -1.02 20.92 -8.43
CA GLU A 451 -1.63 21.62 -9.57
C GLU A 451 -2.95 21.01 -10.05
N LEU A 452 -3.30 19.80 -9.58
CA LEU A 452 -4.56 19.17 -9.94
C LEU A 452 -5.75 19.90 -9.30
N SER A 453 -6.91 19.84 -9.94
CA SER A 453 -8.15 20.41 -9.40
C SER A 453 -8.58 19.73 -8.10
N ASP A 454 -9.39 20.41 -7.29
CA ASP A 454 -9.97 19.83 -6.07
C ASP A 454 -10.82 18.60 -6.37
N PHE A 455 -11.57 18.59 -7.49
CA PHE A 455 -12.34 17.44 -7.90
C PHE A 455 -11.44 16.23 -8.20
N SER A 456 -10.36 16.44 -8.98
CA SER A 456 -9.38 15.38 -9.26
C SER A 456 -8.75 14.84 -7.99
N LYS A 457 -8.39 15.68 -7.01
CA LYS A 457 -7.82 15.26 -5.72
C LYS A 457 -8.78 14.40 -4.90
N TRP A 458 -10.07 14.78 -4.79
CA TRP A 458 -11.09 13.97 -4.12
C TRP A 458 -11.31 12.63 -4.83
N TYR A 459 -11.37 12.64 -6.16
CA TYR A 459 -11.54 11.44 -6.95
C TYR A 459 -10.35 10.48 -6.82
N LEU A 460 -9.11 10.99 -6.87
CA LEU A 460 -7.89 10.22 -6.67
C LEU A 460 -7.82 9.67 -5.24
N SER A 461 -8.22 10.43 -4.22
CA SER A 461 -8.32 9.95 -2.83
C SER A 461 -9.27 8.74 -2.73
N PHE A 462 -10.41 8.77 -3.44
CA PHE A 462 -11.31 7.63 -3.55
C PHE A 462 -10.64 6.43 -4.24
N LEU A 463 -9.85 6.66 -5.31
CA LEU A 463 -9.11 5.59 -6.00
C LEU A 463 -8.02 4.98 -5.10
N MET A 464 -7.28 5.79 -4.34
CA MET A 464 -6.27 5.32 -3.37
C MET A 464 -6.89 4.38 -2.34
N MET A 465 -8.05 4.75 -1.78
CA MET A 465 -8.79 3.91 -0.85
C MET A 465 -9.28 2.62 -1.53
N THR A 466 -9.81 2.72 -2.74
CA THR A 466 -10.34 1.58 -3.51
C THR A 466 -9.24 0.58 -3.87
N GLY A 467 -8.07 1.07 -4.27
CA GLY A 467 -6.88 0.25 -4.53
C GLY A 467 -6.40 -0.48 -3.28
N ARG A 468 -6.33 0.25 -2.15
CA ARG A 468 -5.83 -0.29 -0.88
C ARG A 468 -6.72 -1.35 -0.25
N LEU A 469 -8.03 -1.12 -0.24
CA LEU A 469 -9.02 -1.99 0.41
C LEU A 469 -9.52 -3.13 -0.48
N GLU A 470 -8.91 -3.32 -1.61
CA GLU A 470 -9.38 -4.16 -2.72
C GLU A 470 -10.74 -3.68 -3.28
N ILE A 471 -10.84 -3.59 -4.57
CA ILE A 471 -11.93 -2.94 -5.31
C ILE A 471 -13.31 -3.46 -4.90
N PHE A 472 -13.45 -4.77 -4.71
CA PHE A 472 -14.75 -5.36 -4.34
C PHE A 472 -15.26 -4.92 -2.97
N THR A 473 -14.38 -4.67 -2.01
CA THR A 473 -14.76 -4.21 -0.67
C THR A 473 -15.47 -2.86 -0.74
N VAL A 474 -14.90 -1.92 -1.48
CA VAL A 474 -15.42 -0.55 -1.59
C VAL A 474 -16.61 -0.50 -2.55
N LEU A 475 -16.50 -1.09 -3.75
CA LEU A 475 -17.57 -1.01 -4.75
C LEU A 475 -18.83 -1.75 -4.32
N THR A 476 -18.73 -2.84 -3.54
CA THR A 476 -19.90 -3.55 -3.04
C THR A 476 -20.77 -2.66 -2.14
N ILE A 477 -20.17 -1.76 -1.35
CA ILE A 477 -20.91 -0.83 -0.49
C ILE A 477 -21.73 0.17 -1.33
N LEU A 478 -21.29 0.52 -2.52
CA LEU A 478 -22.00 1.43 -3.43
C LEU A 478 -23.19 0.76 -4.12
N LEU A 479 -23.27 -0.57 -4.13
CA LEU A 479 -24.37 -1.28 -4.79
C LEU A 479 -25.65 -1.23 -3.96
N PRO A 480 -26.83 -0.95 -4.59
CA PRO A 480 -28.12 -0.98 -3.88
C PRO A 480 -28.44 -2.32 -3.20
N SER A 481 -27.91 -3.43 -3.75
CA SER A 481 -28.08 -4.78 -3.19
C SER A 481 -27.39 -4.96 -1.83
N PHE A 482 -26.37 -4.15 -1.52
CA PHE A 482 -25.71 -4.15 -0.22
C PHE A 482 -26.65 -3.67 0.89
N TRP A 483 -27.48 -2.66 0.61
CA TRP A 483 -28.40 -2.02 1.56
C TRP A 483 -29.78 -2.69 1.63
N LYS A 484 -30.17 -3.40 0.57
CA LYS A 484 -31.41 -4.19 0.55
C LYS A 484 -31.22 -5.49 1.33
N GLN A 485 -32.23 -5.84 2.12
CA GLN A 485 -32.26 -7.11 2.87
C GLN A 485 -32.57 -8.29 1.97
#